data_b946349c127ae43568df9db736940077
#
_entry.id   b946349c127ae43568df9db736940077
#
_cell.length_a   1.000
_cell.length_b   1.000
_cell.length_c   1.000
_cell.angle_alpha   90.00
_cell.angle_beta   90.00
_cell.angle_gamma   90.00
#
_symmetry.space_group_name_H-M   'P 1'
#
loop_
_entity.id
_entity.type
_entity.pdbx_description
1 polymer ?
#
loop_
_entity_poly.entity_id
_entity_poly.type
_entity_poly.pdbx_seq_one_letter_code
_entity_poly.pdbx_strand_id
1 'polypeptide(L)'
;MKLKTGQKCAFGFGAFGKDIVYMLISSYLLYYYNVVLGMSSVFIGTVMMAARIFDAFNDPVMGIIVAKTRTRWGRFRPWIFAGTVLNAVTIYALYATPESMGDSAQRVWLTVFYFAWGITYTLMDIPFWSMIPAITEPGSDREQLTSLARTCSGIGDAIPTVLTMTVVPILGAGSSMADYRIGFKWWAFIIAVVFVISELVCVACVPERPVACDEKPGKISDMFKALFKNDQAMTVVVSIILVYTSLNICGNLVLYFFRFDVGNEGAYSIFAAVAFAAQVLVMMVI
;
A
#
# COMPACT_ATOMS: atom_id res chain seq x y z
N MET A 1 19.99 -2.20 21.34
CA MET A 1 19.38 -3.52 21.63
C MET A 1 19.03 -4.13 20.29
N LYS A 2 19.67 -5.23 19.91
CA LYS A 2 19.38 -5.90 18.64
C LYS A 2 17.99 -6.54 18.68
N LEU A 3 17.20 -6.37 17.62
CA LEU A 3 15.91 -7.03 17.48
C LEU A 3 16.11 -8.56 17.39
N LYS A 4 15.25 -9.31 18.07
CA LYS A 4 15.21 -10.77 17.91
C LYS A 4 14.69 -11.14 16.53
N THR A 5 15.14 -12.27 15.98
CA THR A 5 14.70 -12.75 14.65
C THR A 5 13.18 -12.81 14.53
N GLY A 6 12.47 -13.31 15.56
CA GLY A 6 11.01 -13.33 15.57
C GLY A 6 10.35 -11.95 15.47
N GLN A 7 10.98 -10.90 16.02
CA GLN A 7 10.49 -9.52 15.91
C GLN A 7 10.71 -8.95 14.51
N LYS A 8 11.85 -9.29 13.88
CA LYS A 8 12.12 -8.93 12.47
C LYS A 8 11.10 -9.62 11.54
N CYS A 9 10.83 -10.92 11.76
CA CYS A 9 9.83 -11.66 11.00
C CYS A 9 8.41 -11.09 11.19
N ALA A 10 8.03 -10.70 12.41
CA ALA A 10 6.73 -10.10 12.68
C ALA A 10 6.59 -8.73 11.97
N PHE A 11 7.65 -7.94 11.91
CA PHE A 11 7.66 -6.69 11.14
C PHE A 11 7.55 -6.95 9.63
N GLY A 12 8.29 -7.93 9.10
CA GLY A 12 8.17 -8.35 7.70
C GLY A 12 6.77 -8.85 7.35
N PHE A 13 6.13 -9.58 8.28
CA PHE A 13 4.76 -10.06 8.09
C PHE A 13 3.74 -8.90 8.06
N GLY A 14 3.93 -7.85 8.86
CA GLY A 14 3.16 -6.60 8.72
C GLY A 14 3.36 -5.95 7.36
N ALA A 15 4.61 -5.81 6.89
CA ALA A 15 4.91 -5.29 5.56
C ALA A 15 4.19 -6.07 4.44
N PHE A 16 4.20 -7.40 4.52
CA PHE A 16 3.48 -8.28 3.60
C PHE A 16 1.98 -7.98 3.57
N GLY A 17 1.33 -7.89 4.74
CA GLY A 17 -0.12 -7.69 4.79
C GLY A 17 -0.59 -6.33 4.29
N LYS A 18 0.15 -5.26 4.59
CA LYS A 18 -0.23 -3.93 4.14
C LYS A 18 -0.13 -3.78 2.61
N ASP A 19 0.87 -4.41 2.00
CA ASP A 19 1.09 -4.27 0.56
C ASP A 19 0.16 -5.18 -0.26
N ILE A 20 -0.30 -6.32 0.28
CA ILE A 20 -1.43 -7.06 -0.33
C ILE A 20 -2.65 -6.15 -0.53
N VAL A 21 -3.03 -5.38 0.48
CA VAL A 21 -4.17 -4.45 0.42
C VAL A 21 -3.91 -3.34 -0.60
N TYR A 22 -2.72 -2.73 -0.55
CA TYR A 22 -2.34 -1.67 -1.47
C TYR A 22 -2.41 -2.12 -2.92
N MET A 23 -1.86 -3.31 -3.22
CA MET A 23 -1.80 -3.82 -4.59
C MET A 23 -3.15 -4.26 -5.13
N LEU A 24 -4.05 -4.78 -4.30
CA LEU A 24 -5.42 -5.06 -4.71
C LEU A 24 -6.13 -3.78 -5.22
N ILE A 25 -6.02 -2.68 -4.48
CA ILE A 25 -6.60 -1.40 -4.88
C ILE A 25 -5.90 -0.85 -6.13
N SER A 26 -4.58 -0.82 -6.11
CA SER A 26 -3.77 -0.22 -7.18
C SER A 26 -4.00 -0.90 -8.53
N SER A 27 -4.14 -2.24 -8.54
CA SER A 27 -4.24 -3.02 -9.77
C SER A 27 -5.68 -3.25 -10.23
N TYR A 28 -6.62 -3.38 -9.30
CA TYR A 28 -7.96 -3.91 -9.65
C TYR A 28 -9.12 -2.97 -9.35
N LEU A 29 -8.92 -1.84 -8.67
CA LEU A 29 -10.01 -0.91 -8.40
C LEU A 29 -10.60 -0.34 -9.69
N LEU A 30 -9.74 0.11 -10.61
CA LEU A 30 -10.17 0.62 -11.90
C LEU A 30 -10.94 -0.44 -12.69
N TYR A 31 -10.43 -1.67 -12.72
CA TYR A 31 -11.09 -2.80 -13.38
C TYR A 31 -12.47 -3.07 -12.77
N TYR A 32 -12.56 -3.15 -11.45
CA TYR A 32 -13.82 -3.44 -10.75
C TYR A 32 -14.89 -2.38 -11.04
N TYR A 33 -14.58 -1.10 -10.89
CA TYR A 33 -15.56 -0.04 -11.12
C TYR A 33 -15.86 0.20 -12.60
N ASN A 34 -14.89 0.01 -13.50
CA ASN A 34 -15.10 0.22 -14.93
C ASN A 34 -15.74 -0.98 -15.62
N VAL A 35 -15.17 -2.18 -15.44
CA VAL A 35 -15.60 -3.38 -16.17
C VAL A 35 -16.78 -4.06 -15.47
N VAL A 36 -16.70 -4.24 -14.13
CA VAL A 36 -17.72 -5.00 -13.40
C VAL A 36 -18.95 -4.14 -13.10
N LEU A 37 -18.75 -2.86 -12.74
CA LEU A 37 -19.87 -1.95 -12.41
C LEU A 37 -20.26 -1.03 -13.57
N GLY A 38 -19.53 -1.00 -14.70
CA GLY A 38 -19.86 -0.21 -15.89
C GLY A 38 -19.63 1.30 -15.75
N MET A 39 -18.88 1.75 -14.75
CA MET A 39 -18.60 3.18 -14.52
C MET A 39 -17.58 3.73 -15.50
N SER A 40 -17.70 5.00 -15.87
CA SER A 40 -16.74 5.68 -16.76
C SER A 40 -15.32 5.67 -16.20
N SER A 41 -14.36 5.16 -16.98
CA SER A 41 -12.92 5.15 -16.62
C SER A 41 -12.35 6.56 -16.43
N VAL A 42 -12.86 7.54 -17.17
CA VAL A 42 -12.46 8.96 -17.01
C VAL A 42 -12.84 9.48 -15.62
N PHE A 43 -14.06 9.19 -15.15
CA PHE A 43 -14.49 9.58 -13.82
C PHE A 43 -13.62 8.92 -12.74
N ILE A 44 -13.41 7.59 -12.84
CA ILE A 44 -12.59 6.84 -11.88
C ILE A 44 -11.17 7.41 -11.86
N GLY A 45 -10.55 7.60 -13.02
CA GLY A 45 -9.20 8.19 -13.13
C GLY A 45 -9.11 9.60 -12.54
N THR A 46 -10.16 10.43 -12.70
CA THR A 46 -10.22 11.76 -12.10
C THR A 46 -10.25 11.69 -10.57
N VAL A 47 -11.05 10.77 -10.00
CA VAL A 47 -11.10 10.55 -8.55
C VAL A 47 -9.75 10.05 -8.03
N MET A 48 -9.14 9.09 -8.73
CA MET A 48 -7.82 8.56 -8.36
C MET A 48 -6.74 9.65 -8.40
N MET A 49 -6.74 10.50 -9.43
CA MET A 49 -5.81 11.63 -9.54
C MET A 49 -6.02 12.66 -8.43
N ALA A 50 -7.28 13.03 -8.16
CA ALA A 50 -7.60 13.96 -7.08
C ALA A 50 -7.15 13.45 -5.72
N ALA A 51 -7.33 12.15 -5.45
CA ALA A 51 -6.85 11.53 -4.22
C ALA A 51 -5.32 11.55 -4.11
N ARG A 52 -4.58 11.32 -5.20
CA ARG A 52 -3.10 11.44 -5.18
C ARG A 52 -2.61 12.86 -4.89
N ILE A 53 -3.32 13.86 -5.41
CA ILE A 53 -3.03 15.27 -5.07
C ILE A 53 -3.31 15.53 -3.58
N PHE A 54 -4.42 14.98 -3.06
CA PHE A 54 -4.75 15.08 -1.65
C PHE A 54 -3.70 14.40 -0.75
N ASP A 55 -3.22 13.19 -1.11
CA ASP A 55 -2.20 12.45 -0.38
C ASP A 55 -0.91 13.28 -0.23
N ALA A 56 -0.50 14.03 -1.25
CA ALA A 56 0.68 14.88 -1.20
C ALA A 56 0.62 15.95 -0.07
N PHE A 57 -0.58 16.36 0.34
CA PHE A 57 -0.79 17.25 1.49
C PHE A 57 -1.05 16.49 2.79
N ASN A 58 -1.75 15.37 2.72
CA ASN A 58 -2.12 14.55 3.87
C ASN A 58 -0.90 13.88 4.51
N ASP A 59 0.03 13.35 3.72
CA ASP A 59 1.18 12.60 4.21
C ASP A 59 2.11 13.42 5.14
N PRO A 60 2.52 14.66 4.78
CA PRO A 60 3.28 15.52 5.70
C PRO A 60 2.54 15.84 7.00
N VAL A 61 1.22 16.07 6.92
CA VAL A 61 0.39 16.33 8.10
C VAL A 61 0.38 15.13 9.02
N MET A 62 0.19 13.94 8.46
CA MET A 62 0.21 12.70 9.24
C MET A 62 1.57 12.44 9.88
N GLY A 63 2.66 12.67 9.15
CA GLY A 63 4.02 12.58 9.69
C GLY A 63 4.21 13.45 10.95
N ILE A 64 3.65 14.65 10.96
CA ILE A 64 3.72 15.56 12.11
C ILE A 64 2.86 15.07 13.27
N ILE A 65 1.65 14.59 12.98
CA ILE A 65 0.74 14.05 13.99
C ILE A 65 1.42 12.87 14.69
N VAL A 66 1.98 11.94 13.94
CA VAL A 66 2.74 10.80 14.47
C VAL A 66 3.95 11.28 15.27
N ALA A 67 4.68 12.28 14.76
CA ALA A 67 5.84 12.84 15.45
C ALA A 67 5.49 13.43 16.83
N LYS A 68 4.30 13.98 17.00
CA LYS A 68 3.81 14.57 18.26
C LYS A 68 3.11 13.58 19.17
N THR A 69 2.78 12.39 18.67
CA THR A 69 2.02 11.39 19.44
C THR A 69 2.86 10.80 20.56
N ARG A 70 2.27 10.72 21.75
CA ARG A 70 2.86 10.12 22.95
C ARG A 70 1.77 9.35 23.69
N THR A 71 1.80 8.03 23.56
CA THR A 71 0.84 7.17 24.25
C THR A 71 1.55 6.10 25.09
N ARG A 72 0.81 5.46 25.99
CA ARG A 72 1.33 4.32 26.78
C ARG A 72 1.68 3.09 25.92
N TRP A 73 1.12 3.00 24.72
CA TRP A 73 1.39 1.92 23.77
C TRP A 73 2.59 2.19 22.86
N GLY A 74 3.17 3.40 22.95
CA GLY A 74 4.20 3.88 22.08
C GLY A 74 3.72 5.04 21.20
N ARG A 75 4.54 5.41 20.22
CA ARG A 75 4.29 6.52 19.29
C ARG A 75 3.61 6.05 18.02
N PHE A 76 4.02 4.88 17.48
CA PHE A 76 3.61 4.38 16.18
C PHE A 76 2.48 3.35 16.27
N ARG A 77 2.54 2.43 17.24
CA ARG A 77 1.58 1.34 17.43
C ARG A 77 0.11 1.74 17.42
N PRO A 78 -0.34 2.80 18.14
CA PRO A 78 -1.75 3.17 18.14
C PRO A 78 -2.25 3.60 16.75
N TRP A 79 -1.39 4.24 15.96
CA TRP A 79 -1.73 4.68 14.62
C TRP A 79 -1.78 3.50 13.64
N ILE A 80 -0.81 2.57 13.73
CA ILE A 80 -0.82 1.34 12.94
C ILE A 80 -2.10 0.55 13.23
N PHE A 81 -2.43 0.35 14.51
CA PHE A 81 -3.64 -0.37 14.89
C PHE A 81 -4.92 0.31 14.38
N ALA A 82 -5.10 1.59 14.66
CA ALA A 82 -6.29 2.34 14.25
C ALA A 82 -6.41 2.40 12.72
N GLY A 83 -5.31 2.71 12.02
CA GLY A 83 -5.24 2.76 10.58
C GLY A 83 -5.58 1.40 9.95
N THR A 84 -5.05 0.30 10.49
CA THR A 84 -5.34 -1.06 10.02
C THR A 84 -6.83 -1.40 10.10
N VAL A 85 -7.46 -1.18 11.24
CA VAL A 85 -8.88 -1.50 11.44
C VAL A 85 -9.77 -0.65 10.52
N LEU A 86 -9.51 0.65 10.46
CA LEU A 86 -10.27 1.56 9.59
C LEU A 86 -10.06 1.25 8.12
N ASN A 87 -8.82 0.93 7.72
CA ASN A 87 -8.50 0.60 6.34
C ASN A 87 -9.13 -0.74 5.90
N ALA A 88 -9.16 -1.74 6.76
CA ALA A 88 -9.84 -3.01 6.50
C ALA A 88 -11.34 -2.81 6.23
N VAL A 89 -12.00 -1.92 6.97
CA VAL A 89 -13.40 -1.57 6.73
C VAL A 89 -13.57 -0.84 5.40
N THR A 90 -12.70 0.12 5.10
CA THR A 90 -12.78 0.91 3.86
C THR A 90 -12.50 0.09 2.62
N ILE A 91 -11.53 -0.83 2.65
CA ILE A 91 -11.26 -1.71 1.51
C ILE A 91 -12.42 -2.67 1.25
N TYR A 92 -12.99 -3.25 2.29
CA TYR A 92 -14.17 -4.09 2.15
C TYR A 92 -15.35 -3.30 1.57
N ALA A 93 -15.62 -2.09 2.06
CA ALA A 93 -16.67 -1.22 1.54
C ALA A 93 -16.47 -0.84 0.07
N LEU A 94 -15.24 -0.61 -0.38
CA LEU A 94 -14.93 -0.31 -1.79
C LEU A 94 -15.38 -1.44 -2.74
N TYR A 95 -15.19 -2.70 -2.36
CA TYR A 95 -15.58 -3.85 -3.17
C TYR A 95 -16.97 -4.43 -2.82
N ALA A 96 -17.58 -3.97 -1.74
CA ALA A 96 -18.93 -4.36 -1.31
C ALA A 96 -19.99 -3.33 -1.69
N THR A 97 -19.90 -2.72 -2.87
CA THR A 97 -20.87 -1.74 -3.37
C THR A 97 -22.27 -2.35 -3.44
N PRO A 98 -23.30 -1.80 -2.78
CA PRO A 98 -24.66 -2.34 -2.79
C PRO A 98 -25.27 -2.35 -4.20
N GLU A 99 -26.01 -3.40 -4.54
CA GLU A 99 -26.63 -3.56 -5.87
C GLU A 99 -27.76 -2.58 -6.14
N SER A 100 -28.45 -2.16 -5.09
CA SER A 100 -29.59 -1.23 -5.18
C SER A 100 -29.18 0.23 -5.46
N MET A 101 -27.88 0.54 -5.52
CA MET A 101 -27.40 1.90 -5.76
C MET A 101 -27.52 2.28 -7.24
N GLY A 102 -28.16 3.41 -7.52
CA GLY A 102 -28.09 4.04 -8.83
C GLY A 102 -26.70 4.67 -9.12
N ASP A 103 -26.43 4.96 -10.39
CA ASP A 103 -25.12 5.45 -10.88
C ASP A 103 -24.54 6.62 -10.09
N SER A 104 -25.37 7.61 -9.75
CA SER A 104 -24.93 8.77 -8.99
C SER A 104 -24.47 8.41 -7.57
N ALA A 105 -25.20 7.50 -6.91
CA ALA A 105 -24.84 7.03 -5.59
C ALA A 105 -23.56 6.18 -5.60
N GLN A 106 -23.35 5.37 -6.63
CA GLN A 106 -22.12 4.60 -6.82
C GLN A 106 -20.90 5.50 -7.03
N ARG A 107 -21.05 6.61 -7.76
CA ARG A 107 -19.97 7.61 -7.95
C ARG A 107 -19.59 8.27 -6.63
N VAL A 108 -20.58 8.65 -5.82
CA VAL A 108 -20.34 9.21 -4.48
C VAL A 108 -19.66 8.17 -3.57
N TRP A 109 -20.15 6.92 -3.62
CA TRP A 109 -19.59 5.80 -2.86
C TRP A 109 -18.11 5.58 -3.17
N LEU A 110 -17.75 5.45 -4.46
CA LEU A 110 -16.36 5.34 -4.88
C LEU A 110 -15.54 6.50 -4.35
N THR A 111 -16.00 7.73 -4.56
CA THR A 111 -15.24 8.92 -4.18
C THR A 111 -14.98 8.95 -2.67
N VAL A 112 -16.02 8.78 -1.85
CA VAL A 112 -15.91 8.82 -0.39
C VAL A 112 -15.00 7.72 0.13
N PHE A 113 -15.23 6.47 -0.29
CA PHE A 113 -14.45 5.35 0.22
C PHE A 113 -13.03 5.28 -0.33
N TYR A 114 -12.76 5.81 -1.53
CA TYR A 114 -11.41 5.88 -2.05
C TYR A 114 -10.56 6.92 -1.32
N PHE A 115 -11.12 8.11 -1.02
CA PHE A 115 -10.45 9.09 -0.16
C PHE A 115 -10.28 8.57 1.27
N ALA A 116 -11.30 7.92 1.84
CA ALA A 116 -11.21 7.30 3.15
C ALA A 116 -10.13 6.21 3.19
N TRP A 117 -10.00 5.41 2.13
CA TRP A 117 -8.93 4.43 1.99
C TRP A 117 -7.55 5.09 1.99
N GLY A 118 -7.33 6.15 1.21
CA GLY A 118 -6.06 6.90 1.19
C GLY A 118 -5.70 7.41 2.58
N ILE A 119 -6.63 8.10 3.25
CA ILE A 119 -6.42 8.64 4.61
C ILE A 119 -6.08 7.52 5.60
N THR A 120 -6.87 6.44 5.62
CA THR A 120 -6.66 5.34 6.58
C THR A 120 -5.40 4.53 6.27
N TYR A 121 -5.02 4.43 4.99
CA TYR A 121 -3.75 3.81 4.59
C TYR A 121 -2.56 4.66 5.07
N THR A 122 -2.57 5.95 4.83
CA THR A 122 -1.54 6.88 5.32
C THR A 122 -1.42 6.86 6.85
N LEU A 123 -2.55 6.73 7.56
CA LEU A 123 -2.57 6.59 9.03
C LEU A 123 -1.74 5.41 9.52
N MET A 124 -1.66 4.35 8.77
CA MET A 124 -0.93 3.12 9.11
C MET A 124 0.46 3.10 8.48
N ASP A 125 0.58 3.44 7.18
CA ASP A 125 1.81 3.26 6.41
C ASP A 125 2.96 4.17 6.89
N ILE A 126 2.68 5.45 7.13
CA ILE A 126 3.69 6.40 7.61
C ILE A 126 4.28 5.99 8.96
N PRO A 127 3.47 5.67 10.00
CA PRO A 127 3.99 5.16 11.26
C PRO A 127 4.77 3.85 11.09
N PHE A 128 4.30 2.94 10.23
CA PHE A 128 4.94 1.65 9.98
C PHE A 128 6.38 1.82 9.50
N TRP A 129 6.61 2.57 8.42
CA TRP A 129 7.96 2.82 7.91
C TRP A 129 8.80 3.68 8.84
N SER A 130 8.19 4.65 9.52
CA SER A 130 8.86 5.50 10.53
C SER A 130 9.31 4.73 11.76
N MET A 131 8.73 3.56 12.03
CA MET A 131 9.13 2.71 13.14
C MET A 131 10.51 2.08 12.94
N ILE A 132 10.95 1.79 11.71
CA ILE A 132 12.26 1.17 11.43
C ILE A 132 13.43 1.92 12.10
N PRO A 133 13.65 3.22 11.81
CA PRO A 133 14.75 3.94 12.45
C PRO A 133 14.60 4.11 13.96
N ALA A 134 13.38 4.02 14.49
CA ALA A 134 13.12 4.14 15.93
C ALA A 134 13.43 2.86 16.72
N ILE A 135 13.33 1.68 16.09
CA ILE A 135 13.55 0.38 16.73
C ILE A 135 14.90 -0.24 16.42
N THR A 136 15.66 0.28 15.42
CA THR A 136 16.97 -0.21 15.00
C THR A 136 18.06 0.83 15.23
N GLU A 137 19.28 0.35 15.43
CA GLU A 137 20.47 1.20 15.39
C GLU A 137 20.93 1.39 13.93
N PRO A 138 21.59 2.53 13.58
CA PRO A 138 22.17 2.71 12.26
C PRO A 138 23.18 1.59 11.94
N GLY A 139 23.19 1.12 10.69
CA GLY A 139 24.05 0.06 10.19
C GLY A 139 23.29 -1.23 9.89
N SER A 140 23.99 -2.36 9.95
CA SER A 140 23.55 -3.68 9.47
C SER A 140 22.18 -4.13 10.00
N ASP A 141 21.83 -3.79 11.24
CA ASP A 141 20.53 -4.20 11.83
C ASP A 141 19.35 -3.48 11.16
N ARG A 142 19.54 -2.19 10.80
CA ARG A 142 18.55 -1.40 10.05
C ARG A 142 18.43 -1.87 8.61
N GLU A 143 19.56 -2.13 7.97
CA GLU A 143 19.60 -2.64 6.60
C GLU A 143 18.90 -3.99 6.48
N GLN A 144 19.20 -4.94 7.38
CA GLN A 144 18.56 -6.25 7.41
C GLN A 144 17.04 -6.15 7.62
N LEU A 145 16.58 -5.30 8.54
CA LEU A 145 15.14 -5.14 8.78
C LEU A 145 14.44 -4.50 7.57
N THR A 146 15.09 -3.50 6.96
CA THR A 146 14.53 -2.81 5.78
C THR A 146 14.47 -3.76 4.58
N SER A 147 15.54 -4.53 4.34
CA SER A 147 15.60 -5.52 3.26
C SER A 147 14.55 -6.62 3.45
N LEU A 148 14.42 -7.16 4.67
CA LEU A 148 13.40 -8.16 4.99
C LEU A 148 11.99 -7.61 4.78
N ALA A 149 11.71 -6.40 5.29
CA ALA A 149 10.41 -5.76 5.12
C ALA A 149 10.08 -5.54 3.64
N ARG A 150 11.03 -5.03 2.84
CA ARG A 150 10.85 -4.84 1.39
C ARG A 150 10.65 -6.14 0.63
N THR A 151 11.36 -7.20 1.00
CA THR A 151 11.16 -8.53 0.39
C THR A 151 9.76 -9.06 0.70
N CYS A 152 9.32 -8.98 1.95
CA CYS A 152 7.96 -9.38 2.34
C CYS A 152 6.89 -8.53 1.66
N SER A 153 7.10 -7.21 1.52
CA SER A 153 6.28 -6.30 0.73
C SER A 153 6.12 -6.78 -0.71
N GLY A 154 7.24 -7.06 -1.39
CA GLY A 154 7.20 -7.53 -2.78
C GLY A 154 6.45 -8.86 -2.96
N ILE A 155 6.54 -9.78 -1.99
CA ILE A 155 5.72 -11.00 -1.98
C ILE A 155 4.23 -10.63 -1.79
N GLY A 156 3.93 -9.67 -0.93
CA GLY A 156 2.58 -9.14 -0.73
C GLY A 156 1.97 -8.57 -2.00
N ASP A 157 2.73 -7.78 -2.75
CA ASP A 157 2.33 -7.18 -4.03
C ASP A 157 2.03 -8.24 -5.11
N ALA A 158 2.81 -9.32 -5.14
CA ALA A 158 2.66 -10.37 -6.14
C ALA A 158 1.34 -11.15 -5.99
N ILE A 159 0.87 -11.36 -4.77
CA ILE A 159 -0.33 -12.19 -4.50
C ILE A 159 -1.58 -11.65 -5.18
N PRO A 160 -2.01 -10.40 -4.97
CA PRO A 160 -3.19 -9.88 -5.66
C PRO A 160 -2.98 -9.82 -7.17
N THR A 161 -1.79 -9.43 -7.61
CA THR A 161 -1.49 -9.29 -9.05
C THR A 161 -1.68 -10.60 -9.80
N VAL A 162 -1.23 -11.71 -9.22
CA VAL A 162 -1.27 -13.03 -9.86
C VAL A 162 -2.59 -13.76 -9.60
N LEU A 163 -3.11 -13.69 -8.37
CA LEU A 163 -4.21 -14.56 -7.96
C LEU A 163 -5.60 -13.96 -8.16
N THR A 164 -5.76 -12.64 -8.21
CA THR A 164 -7.10 -12.03 -8.23
C THR A 164 -7.97 -12.54 -9.36
N MET A 165 -7.46 -12.56 -10.60
CA MET A 165 -8.25 -13.00 -11.76
C MET A 165 -8.54 -14.51 -11.76
N THR A 166 -7.80 -15.30 -11.01
CA THR A 166 -8.07 -16.73 -10.83
C THR A 166 -9.06 -16.97 -9.69
N VAL A 167 -8.91 -16.24 -8.58
CA VAL A 167 -9.68 -16.47 -7.35
C VAL A 167 -11.07 -15.83 -7.42
N VAL A 168 -11.20 -14.66 -8.01
CA VAL A 168 -12.47 -13.92 -8.11
C VAL A 168 -13.59 -14.73 -8.78
N PRO A 169 -13.39 -15.37 -9.95
CA PRO A 169 -14.42 -16.22 -10.56
C PRO A 169 -14.81 -17.43 -9.70
N ILE A 170 -13.84 -18.01 -8.98
CA ILE A 170 -14.06 -19.15 -8.08
C ILE A 170 -14.95 -18.72 -6.89
N LEU A 171 -14.65 -17.59 -6.28
CA LEU A 171 -15.40 -17.06 -5.13
C LEU A 171 -16.79 -16.55 -5.53
N GLY A 172 -16.95 -16.10 -6.77
CA GLY A 172 -18.24 -15.67 -7.33
C GLY A 172 -19.10 -16.82 -7.84
N ALA A 173 -18.55 -18.05 -7.91
CA ALA A 173 -19.18 -19.25 -8.47
C ALA A 173 -19.60 -19.14 -9.95
N GLY A 174 -18.92 -18.29 -10.72
CA GLY A 174 -19.17 -18.12 -12.15
C GLY A 174 -18.33 -17.06 -12.84
N SER A 175 -18.65 -16.78 -14.10
CA SER A 175 -17.92 -15.83 -14.94
C SER A 175 -18.77 -14.64 -15.42
N SER A 176 -20.00 -14.48 -14.91
CA SER A 176 -20.81 -13.30 -15.18
C SER A 176 -20.30 -12.08 -14.40
N MET A 177 -20.69 -10.87 -14.83
CA MET A 177 -20.31 -9.65 -14.11
C MET A 177 -20.90 -9.60 -12.69
N ALA A 178 -22.06 -10.20 -12.47
CA ALA A 178 -22.64 -10.36 -11.14
C ALA A 178 -21.78 -11.27 -10.25
N ASP A 179 -21.27 -12.37 -10.81
CA ASP A 179 -20.38 -13.29 -10.10
C ASP A 179 -19.04 -12.62 -9.75
N TYR A 180 -18.47 -11.85 -10.69
CA TYR A 180 -17.26 -11.07 -10.41
C TYR A 180 -17.45 -10.07 -9.27
N ARG A 181 -18.61 -9.42 -9.21
CA ARG A 181 -18.96 -8.51 -8.10
C ARG A 181 -18.95 -9.21 -6.74
N ILE A 182 -19.56 -10.40 -6.66
CA ILE A 182 -19.55 -11.23 -5.47
C ILE A 182 -18.14 -11.72 -5.16
N GLY A 183 -17.40 -12.16 -6.18
CA GLY A 183 -16.03 -12.64 -6.06
C GLY A 183 -15.07 -11.57 -5.53
N PHE A 184 -15.12 -10.35 -6.07
CA PHE A 184 -14.30 -9.23 -5.57
C PHE A 184 -14.62 -8.86 -4.13
N LYS A 185 -15.89 -8.87 -3.74
CA LYS A 185 -16.32 -8.62 -2.36
C LYS A 185 -15.70 -9.64 -1.39
N TRP A 186 -15.78 -10.93 -1.69
CA TRP A 186 -15.22 -11.97 -0.84
C TRP A 186 -13.69 -11.98 -0.87
N TRP A 187 -13.08 -11.71 -2.02
CA TRP A 187 -11.63 -11.59 -2.15
C TRP A 187 -11.10 -10.43 -1.31
N ALA A 188 -11.72 -9.26 -1.39
CA ALA A 188 -11.38 -8.11 -0.57
C ALA A 188 -11.54 -8.40 0.93
N PHE A 189 -12.58 -9.16 1.32
CA PHE A 189 -12.77 -9.58 2.70
C PHE A 189 -11.63 -10.49 3.19
N ILE A 190 -11.25 -11.50 2.41
CA ILE A 190 -10.14 -12.41 2.75
C ILE A 190 -8.83 -11.61 2.91
N ILE A 191 -8.53 -10.74 1.96
CA ILE A 191 -7.35 -9.88 1.99
C ILE A 191 -7.37 -8.96 3.21
N ALA A 192 -8.51 -8.35 3.54
CA ALA A 192 -8.66 -7.50 4.71
C ALA A 192 -8.40 -8.27 6.01
N VAL A 193 -8.86 -9.53 6.12
CA VAL A 193 -8.60 -10.39 7.29
C VAL A 193 -7.11 -10.71 7.41
N VAL A 194 -6.45 -11.11 6.31
CA VAL A 194 -5.00 -11.39 6.30
C VAL A 194 -4.21 -10.14 6.70
N PHE A 195 -4.57 -9.00 6.19
CA PHE A 195 -3.97 -7.70 6.52
C PHE A 195 -4.12 -7.38 8.00
N VAL A 196 -5.33 -7.48 8.57
CA VAL A 196 -5.55 -7.21 10.00
C VAL A 196 -4.71 -8.14 10.86
N ILE A 197 -4.68 -9.44 10.55
CA ILE A 197 -3.89 -10.41 11.31
C ILE A 197 -2.40 -10.06 11.24
N SER A 198 -1.87 -9.77 10.08
CA SER A 198 -0.45 -9.47 9.88
C SER A 198 -0.01 -8.21 10.62
N GLU A 199 -0.80 -7.15 10.56
CA GLU A 199 -0.51 -5.90 11.25
C GLU A 199 -0.68 -6.03 12.79
N LEU A 200 -1.68 -6.78 13.25
CA LEU A 200 -1.83 -7.07 14.68
C LEU A 200 -0.64 -7.85 15.23
N VAL A 201 -0.12 -8.82 14.49
CA VAL A 201 1.11 -9.55 14.85
C VAL A 201 2.30 -8.59 14.91
N CYS A 202 2.43 -7.68 13.95
CA CYS A 202 3.47 -6.66 13.96
C CYS A 202 3.36 -5.77 15.21
N VAL A 203 2.19 -5.19 15.47
CA VAL A 203 1.95 -4.31 16.62
C VAL A 203 2.18 -5.04 17.95
N ALA A 204 1.82 -6.30 18.07
CA ALA A 204 1.98 -7.09 19.30
C ALA A 204 3.43 -7.49 19.58
N CYS A 205 4.15 -7.92 18.54
CA CYS A 205 5.47 -8.55 18.69
C CYS A 205 6.65 -7.58 18.60
N VAL A 206 6.51 -6.45 17.89
CA VAL A 206 7.60 -5.51 17.68
C VAL A 206 7.63 -4.48 18.83
N PRO A 207 8.67 -4.47 19.68
CA PRO A 207 8.74 -3.51 20.79
C PRO A 207 9.08 -2.11 20.27
N GLU A 208 8.32 -1.12 20.72
CA GLU A 208 8.66 0.28 20.49
C GLU A 208 9.43 0.82 21.70
N ARG A 209 10.54 1.49 21.45
CA ARG A 209 11.31 2.14 22.51
C ARG A 209 10.57 3.40 22.97
N PRO A 210 10.49 3.66 24.30
CA PRO A 210 10.09 4.97 24.78
C PRO A 210 11.09 6.01 24.24
N VAL A 211 10.61 6.92 23.40
CA VAL A 211 11.47 8.00 22.89
C VAL A 211 11.81 8.91 24.03
N ALA A 212 13.11 9.09 24.32
CA ALA A 212 13.60 10.11 25.22
C ALA A 212 13.11 11.49 24.75
N CYS A 213 12.55 12.25 25.67
CA CYS A 213 11.56 13.30 25.42
C CYS A 213 12.09 14.69 25.03
N ASP A 214 13.27 14.85 24.44
CA ASP A 214 13.89 16.19 24.37
C ASP A 214 13.89 16.89 23.01
N GLU A 215 13.48 16.25 21.93
CA GLU A 215 13.40 16.96 20.65
C GLU A 215 11.98 17.52 20.43
N LYS A 216 11.84 18.84 20.58
CA LYS A 216 10.63 19.54 20.10
C LYS A 216 10.54 19.34 18.59
N PRO A 217 9.42 18.84 18.07
CA PRO A 217 9.24 18.70 16.63
C PRO A 217 9.41 20.08 15.97
N GLY A 218 10.33 20.18 15.04
CA GLY A 218 10.59 21.40 14.29
C GLY A 218 9.35 21.88 13.52
N LYS A 219 9.33 23.14 13.12
CA LYS A 219 8.27 23.65 12.23
C LYS A 219 8.41 22.98 10.87
N ILE A 220 7.28 22.71 10.20
CA ILE A 220 7.24 22.14 8.84
C ILE A 220 8.14 22.95 7.89
N SER A 221 8.10 24.27 7.99
CA SER A 221 8.95 25.19 7.21
C SER A 221 10.44 24.91 7.40
N ASP A 222 10.86 24.55 8.62
CA ASP A 222 12.27 24.29 8.92
C ASP A 222 12.71 22.92 8.37
N MET A 223 11.79 21.94 8.33
CA MET A 223 12.01 20.63 7.72
C MET A 223 12.19 20.77 6.20
N PHE A 224 11.33 21.52 5.52
CA PHE A 224 11.48 21.80 4.09
C PHE A 224 12.75 22.58 3.80
N LYS A 225 13.06 23.62 4.58
CA LYS A 225 14.34 24.35 4.45
C LYS A 225 15.56 23.47 4.64
N ALA A 226 15.53 22.57 5.61
CA ALA A 226 16.61 21.62 5.85
C ALA A 226 16.78 20.64 4.67
N LEU A 227 15.65 20.14 4.11
CA LEU A 227 15.65 19.28 2.94
C LEU A 227 16.25 19.98 1.71
N PHE A 228 15.78 21.19 1.39
CA PHE A 228 16.27 21.96 0.22
C PHE A 228 17.71 22.48 0.40
N LYS A 229 18.22 22.59 1.63
CA LYS A 229 19.62 22.92 1.90
C LYS A 229 20.56 21.71 1.83
N ASN A 230 20.02 20.50 1.86
CA ASN A 230 20.82 19.28 1.85
C ASN A 230 20.89 18.72 0.42
N ASP A 231 21.97 19.06 -0.30
CA ASP A 231 22.18 18.65 -1.69
C ASP A 231 22.14 17.12 -1.87
N GLN A 232 22.65 16.35 -0.89
CA GLN A 232 22.60 14.89 -0.94
C GLN A 232 21.17 14.37 -0.82
N ALA A 233 20.39 14.91 0.11
CA ALA A 233 18.98 14.54 0.27
C ALA A 233 18.19 14.91 -0.99
N MET A 234 18.40 16.09 -1.55
CA MET A 234 17.76 16.52 -2.81
C MET A 234 18.14 15.63 -3.99
N THR A 235 19.39 15.23 -4.11
CA THR A 235 19.85 14.31 -5.16
C THR A 235 19.12 12.96 -5.03
N VAL A 236 18.99 12.42 -3.82
CA VAL A 236 18.25 11.17 -3.57
C VAL A 236 16.78 11.34 -3.92
N VAL A 237 16.13 12.43 -3.48
CA VAL A 237 14.71 12.69 -3.80
C VAL A 237 14.47 12.77 -5.31
N VAL A 238 15.28 13.55 -6.03
CA VAL A 238 15.17 13.68 -7.49
C VAL A 238 15.41 12.33 -8.18
N SER A 239 16.41 11.56 -7.75
CA SER A 239 16.71 10.24 -8.30
C SER A 239 15.54 9.27 -8.08
N ILE A 240 14.95 9.26 -6.90
CA ILE A 240 13.78 8.43 -6.59
C ILE A 240 12.60 8.82 -7.48
N ILE A 241 12.29 10.11 -7.62
CA ILE A 241 11.21 10.60 -8.48
C ILE A 241 11.42 10.14 -9.93
N LEU A 242 12.62 10.32 -10.48
CA LEU A 242 12.92 9.92 -11.85
C LEU A 242 12.80 8.41 -12.07
N VAL A 243 13.36 7.61 -11.15
CA VAL A 243 13.32 6.13 -11.23
C VAL A 243 11.87 5.63 -11.12
N TYR A 244 11.11 6.08 -10.10
CA TYR A 244 9.73 5.66 -9.93
C TYR A 244 8.83 6.12 -11.09
N THR A 245 9.02 7.32 -11.63
CA THR A 245 8.28 7.81 -12.80
C THR A 245 8.57 6.93 -14.01
N SER A 246 9.85 6.62 -14.26
CA SER A 246 10.27 5.74 -15.35
C SER A 246 9.65 4.34 -15.23
N LEU A 247 9.73 3.72 -14.05
CA LEU A 247 9.16 2.40 -13.80
C LEU A 247 7.64 2.38 -13.98
N ASN A 248 6.93 3.41 -13.53
CA ASN A 248 5.49 3.51 -13.72
C ASN A 248 5.10 3.70 -15.18
N ILE A 249 5.80 4.56 -15.93
CA ILE A 249 5.57 4.76 -17.36
C ILE A 249 5.83 3.45 -18.11
N CYS A 250 6.97 2.81 -17.89
CA CYS A 250 7.30 1.53 -18.51
C CYS A 250 6.27 0.45 -18.18
N GLY A 251 5.91 0.30 -16.90
CA GLY A 251 4.93 -0.68 -16.45
C GLY A 251 3.56 -0.53 -17.11
N ASN A 252 3.09 0.71 -17.25
CA ASN A 252 1.82 0.97 -17.94
C ASN A 252 1.90 0.73 -19.45
N LEU A 253 3.02 1.09 -20.09
CA LEU A 253 3.20 0.92 -21.54
C LEU A 253 3.40 -0.54 -21.94
N VAL A 254 4.03 -1.38 -21.12
CA VAL A 254 4.27 -2.80 -21.42
C VAL A 254 2.99 -3.55 -21.71
N LEU A 255 1.90 -3.31 -20.96
CA LEU A 255 0.61 -3.95 -21.20
C LEU A 255 0.07 -3.61 -22.61
N TYR A 256 0.15 -2.32 -22.98
CA TYR A 256 -0.26 -1.87 -24.33
C TYR A 256 0.61 -2.47 -25.43
N PHE A 257 1.93 -2.57 -25.21
CA PHE A 257 2.84 -3.24 -26.12
C PHE A 257 2.46 -4.70 -26.38
N PHE A 258 2.21 -5.49 -25.32
CA PHE A 258 1.77 -6.89 -25.49
C PHE A 258 0.41 -7.00 -26.17
N ARG A 259 -0.50 -6.06 -25.94
CA ARG A 259 -1.83 -6.06 -26.54
C ARG A 259 -1.83 -5.66 -28.02
N PHE A 260 -1.12 -4.58 -28.38
CA PHE A 260 -1.21 -3.98 -29.72
C PHE A 260 -0.08 -4.39 -30.65
N ASP A 261 1.15 -4.58 -30.15
CA ASP A 261 2.30 -4.95 -30.99
C ASP A 261 2.52 -6.47 -31.03
N VAL A 262 2.44 -7.15 -29.88
CA VAL A 262 2.64 -8.61 -29.79
C VAL A 262 1.36 -9.37 -30.12
N GLY A 263 0.19 -8.77 -29.89
CA GLY A 263 -1.10 -9.40 -30.14
C GLY A 263 -1.42 -10.57 -29.19
N ASN A 264 -0.69 -10.71 -28.08
CA ASN A 264 -0.86 -11.80 -27.13
C ASN A 264 -0.83 -11.28 -25.69
N GLU A 265 -2.00 -11.05 -25.11
CA GLU A 265 -2.15 -10.60 -23.72
C GLU A 265 -1.65 -11.65 -22.70
N GLY A 266 -1.69 -12.94 -23.04
CA GLY A 266 -1.17 -14.01 -22.18
C GLY A 266 0.34 -13.95 -21.98
N ALA A 267 1.09 -13.45 -22.95
CA ALA A 267 2.53 -13.26 -22.84
C ALA A 267 2.91 -12.19 -21.81
N TYR A 268 2.02 -11.20 -21.57
CA TYR A 268 2.22 -10.22 -20.49
C TYR A 268 2.28 -10.88 -19.11
N SER A 269 1.42 -11.86 -18.82
CA SER A 269 1.42 -12.55 -17.53
C SER A 269 2.74 -13.29 -17.27
N ILE A 270 3.31 -13.91 -18.32
CA ILE A 270 4.61 -14.57 -18.21
C ILE A 270 5.73 -13.55 -17.99
N PHE A 271 5.70 -12.45 -18.74
CA PHE A 271 6.65 -11.35 -18.56
C PHE A 271 6.58 -10.77 -17.14
N ALA A 272 5.38 -10.48 -16.64
CA ALA A 272 5.18 -9.96 -15.30
C ALA A 272 5.69 -10.94 -14.21
N ALA A 273 5.40 -12.23 -14.36
CA ALA A 273 5.88 -13.26 -13.43
C ALA A 273 7.41 -13.33 -13.38
N VAL A 274 8.08 -13.28 -14.55
CA VAL A 274 9.55 -13.27 -14.64
C VAL A 274 10.13 -11.99 -14.04
N ALA A 275 9.53 -10.84 -14.33
CA ALA A 275 9.96 -9.55 -13.77
C ALA A 275 9.85 -9.51 -12.23
N PHE A 276 8.73 -9.99 -11.68
CA PHE A 276 8.54 -10.12 -10.23
C PHE A 276 9.52 -11.10 -9.60
N ALA A 277 9.75 -12.26 -10.20
CA ALA A 277 10.72 -13.23 -9.70
C ALA A 277 12.13 -12.63 -9.67
N ALA A 278 12.54 -11.92 -10.73
CA ALA A 278 13.82 -11.23 -10.78
C ALA A 278 13.92 -10.13 -9.70
N GLN A 279 12.86 -9.35 -9.50
CA GLN A 279 12.80 -8.32 -8.46
C GLN A 279 13.00 -8.90 -7.05
N VAL A 280 12.30 -9.99 -6.73
CA VAL A 280 12.42 -10.66 -5.43
C VAL A 280 13.83 -11.22 -5.24
N LEU A 281 14.39 -11.86 -6.26
CA LEU A 281 15.77 -12.39 -6.19
C LEU A 281 16.80 -11.28 -5.94
N VAL A 282 16.69 -10.16 -6.63
CA VAL A 282 17.60 -9.01 -6.42
C VAL A 282 17.45 -8.45 -5.01
N MET A 283 16.22 -8.33 -4.48
CA MET A 283 15.97 -7.86 -3.12
C MET A 283 16.52 -8.79 -2.02
N MET A 284 16.69 -10.09 -2.32
CA MET A 284 17.27 -11.06 -1.39
C MET A 284 18.80 -11.03 -1.37
N VAL A 285 19.43 -10.50 -2.41
CA VAL A 285 20.91 -10.49 -2.58
C VAL A 285 21.53 -9.17 -2.09
N ILE A 286 20.75 -8.09 -2.09
CA ILE A 286 21.16 -6.77 -1.61
C ILE A 286 20.81 -6.61 -0.13
#